data_bef296a8f15d2d3b00ba32ff5345a419
#
_entry.id   bef296a8f15d2d3b00ba32ff5345a419
#
_cell.length_a   1.000
_cell.length_b   1.000
_cell.length_c   1.000
_cell.angle_alpha   90.00
_cell.angle_beta   90.00
_cell.angle_gamma   90.00
#
_symmetry.space_group_name_H-M   'P 1'
#
loop_
_entity.id
_entity.type
_entity.pdbx_description
1 polymer ?
#
loop_
_entity_poly.entity_id
_entity_poly.type
_entity_poly.pdbx_seq_one_letter_code
_entity_poly.pdbx_strand_id
1 'polypeptide(L)'
;MANGVKLEPLYSIKVVCAQCEHEYLTSRVRPSFKKAYRTDTDFCAYYKTENPDFYVVRVCPECGFASTENSTLKLNERQITLFYDQVGCRWEKRDMGGPRNLEDALESYKLALLCAQVIGERDRIVASLLHHIAWLYRYQGNEEQEKRFLGYSLESYIRVFELEGVGANDARLLYLIGEIHRRLGQFQEAIQWFSRVVQDEKIMDAAMIRASREQWKLIAEQIREQKNAAIQAES
;
A
#
# COMPACT_ATOMS: atom_id res chain seq x y z
N MET A 1 -15.26 -33.76 -26.75
CA MET A 1 -15.44 -32.86 -25.57
C MET A 1 -14.06 -32.41 -25.16
N ALA A 2 -13.70 -31.17 -25.44
CA ALA A 2 -12.39 -30.64 -25.09
C ALA A 2 -12.37 -30.45 -23.56
N ASN A 3 -11.52 -31.19 -22.87
CA ASN A 3 -11.20 -30.92 -21.47
C ASN A 3 -10.57 -29.52 -21.40
N GLY A 4 -11.40 -28.51 -21.14
CA GLY A 4 -10.91 -27.16 -20.90
C GLY A 4 -10.03 -27.19 -19.64
N VAL A 5 -8.73 -27.08 -19.82
CA VAL A 5 -7.79 -26.89 -18.71
C VAL A 5 -8.24 -25.62 -17.97
N LYS A 6 -8.78 -25.79 -16.78
CA LYS A 6 -9.18 -24.66 -15.93
C LYS A 6 -7.91 -23.90 -15.56
N LEU A 7 -7.78 -22.70 -16.10
CA LEU A 7 -6.62 -21.84 -15.85
C LEU A 7 -6.58 -21.44 -14.39
N GLU A 8 -5.52 -21.81 -13.67
CA GLU A 8 -5.35 -21.45 -12.27
C GLU A 8 -5.02 -19.93 -12.13
N PRO A 9 -5.57 -19.26 -11.11
CA PRO A 9 -5.35 -17.83 -10.90
C PRO A 9 -3.89 -17.45 -10.66
N LEU A 10 -3.13 -18.35 -10.00
CA LEU A 10 -1.75 -18.12 -9.64
C LEU A 10 -0.78 -18.73 -10.66
N TYR A 11 0.38 -18.12 -10.75
CA TYR A 11 1.55 -18.66 -11.46
C TYR A 11 2.82 -18.27 -10.72
N SER A 12 3.85 -19.10 -10.82
CA SER A 12 5.14 -18.85 -10.18
C SER A 12 6.05 -18.01 -11.06
N ILE A 13 6.78 -17.11 -10.44
CA ILE A 13 7.89 -16.37 -11.07
C ILE A 13 9.17 -16.64 -10.31
N LYS A 14 10.31 -16.62 -11.02
CA LYS A 14 11.64 -16.75 -10.44
C LYS A 14 12.15 -15.36 -10.04
N VAL A 15 12.69 -15.25 -8.83
CA VAL A 15 13.23 -14.03 -8.26
C VAL A 15 14.60 -14.31 -7.67
N VAL A 16 15.52 -13.35 -7.81
CA VAL A 16 16.83 -13.35 -7.14
C VAL A 16 16.77 -12.42 -5.94
N CYS A 17 17.19 -12.89 -4.78
CA CYS A 17 17.20 -12.09 -3.55
C CYS A 17 18.28 -11.00 -3.62
N ALA A 18 17.90 -9.75 -3.36
CA ALA A 18 18.84 -8.63 -3.35
C ALA A 18 19.85 -8.68 -2.18
N GLN A 19 19.57 -9.49 -1.15
CA GLN A 19 20.37 -9.61 0.07
C GLN A 19 21.40 -10.75 -0.01
N CYS A 20 20.97 -11.96 -0.42
CA CYS A 20 21.81 -13.17 -0.38
C CYS A 20 21.95 -13.87 -1.74
N GLU A 21 21.46 -13.27 -2.81
CA GLU A 21 21.53 -13.76 -4.19
C GLU A 21 20.83 -15.13 -4.42
N HIS A 22 20.16 -15.68 -3.40
CA HIS A 22 19.41 -16.93 -3.53
C HIS A 22 18.28 -16.78 -4.55
N GLU A 23 18.18 -17.73 -5.48
CA GLU A 23 17.10 -17.83 -6.44
C GLU A 23 15.92 -18.62 -5.87
N TYR A 24 14.72 -18.04 -5.90
CA TYR A 24 13.51 -18.69 -5.39
C TYR A 24 12.28 -18.41 -6.25
N LEU A 25 11.25 -19.20 -6.02
CA LEU A 25 9.96 -19.02 -6.68
C LEU A 25 8.99 -18.28 -5.77
N THR A 26 8.18 -17.41 -6.35
CA THR A 26 7.08 -16.75 -5.65
C THR A 26 5.86 -16.66 -6.56
N SER A 27 4.66 -16.69 -5.94
CA SER A 27 3.41 -16.65 -6.67
C SER A 27 3.05 -15.23 -7.10
N ARG A 28 2.34 -15.14 -8.23
CA ARG A 28 1.66 -13.93 -8.72
C ARG A 28 0.28 -14.28 -9.26
N VAL A 29 -0.63 -13.32 -9.18
CA VAL A 29 -1.95 -13.45 -9.80
C VAL A 29 -1.84 -13.14 -11.29
N ARG A 30 -2.43 -14.00 -12.13
CA ARG A 30 -2.47 -13.78 -13.58
C ARG A 30 -3.27 -12.53 -13.94
N PRO A 31 -2.89 -11.77 -14.97
CA PRO A 31 -3.59 -10.54 -15.37
C PRO A 31 -5.09 -10.72 -15.56
N SER A 32 -5.53 -11.86 -16.13
CA SER A 32 -6.94 -12.18 -16.36
C SER A 32 -7.78 -12.29 -15.07
N PHE A 33 -7.15 -12.51 -13.91
CA PHE A 33 -7.80 -12.61 -12.61
C PHE A 33 -7.66 -11.33 -11.76
N LYS A 34 -6.94 -10.30 -12.23
CA LYS A 34 -6.74 -9.03 -11.52
C LYS A 34 -7.90 -8.03 -11.69
N LYS A 35 -9.09 -8.50 -12.08
CA LYS A 35 -10.26 -7.63 -12.28
C LYS A 35 -10.95 -7.36 -10.94
N ALA A 36 -10.74 -6.17 -10.40
CA ALA A 36 -11.48 -5.69 -9.23
C ALA A 36 -12.96 -5.53 -9.55
N TYR A 37 -13.84 -5.90 -8.62
CA TYR A 37 -15.27 -5.61 -8.70
C TYR A 37 -15.66 -4.31 -7.97
N ARG A 38 -14.83 -3.83 -7.08
CA ARG A 38 -14.96 -2.56 -6.36
C ARG A 38 -13.55 -2.01 -6.09
N THR A 39 -13.43 -0.69 -6.08
CA THR A 39 -12.22 0.01 -5.66
C THR A 39 -12.65 1.19 -4.80
N ASP A 40 -12.06 1.31 -3.62
CA ASP A 40 -12.28 2.44 -2.74
C ASP A 40 -11.52 3.68 -3.23
N THR A 41 -11.83 4.83 -2.66
CA THR A 41 -11.30 6.13 -3.08
C THR A 41 -9.79 6.29 -2.86
N ASP A 42 -9.20 5.53 -1.93
CA ASP A 42 -7.76 5.43 -1.71
C ASP A 42 -7.07 4.33 -2.54
N PHE A 43 -7.77 3.82 -3.57
CA PHE A 43 -7.35 2.77 -4.49
C PHE A 43 -7.31 1.35 -3.90
N CYS A 44 -7.81 1.12 -2.68
CA CYS A 44 -8.00 -0.22 -2.13
C CYS A 44 -8.99 -1.00 -3.01
N ALA A 45 -8.54 -2.08 -3.63
CA ALA A 45 -9.33 -2.84 -4.60
C ALA A 45 -9.81 -4.18 -4.03
N TYR A 46 -11.02 -4.59 -4.41
CA TYR A 46 -11.65 -5.83 -3.95
C TYR A 46 -11.82 -6.80 -5.10
N TYR A 47 -11.50 -8.07 -4.86
CA TYR A 47 -11.44 -9.12 -5.88
C TYR A 47 -12.38 -10.28 -5.51
N LYS A 48 -12.93 -10.96 -6.54
CA LYS A 48 -13.83 -12.12 -6.33
C LYS A 48 -13.07 -13.43 -6.09
N THR A 49 -11.83 -13.50 -6.53
CA THR A 49 -10.95 -14.66 -6.42
C THR A 49 -9.70 -14.28 -5.64
N GLU A 50 -8.53 -14.49 -6.21
CA GLU A 50 -7.28 -14.13 -5.59
C GLU A 50 -7.10 -12.61 -5.51
N ASN A 51 -6.67 -12.11 -4.35
CA ASN A 51 -6.31 -10.70 -4.20
C ASN A 51 -4.85 -10.48 -4.61
N PRO A 52 -4.58 -9.73 -5.70
CA PRO A 52 -3.20 -9.47 -6.14
C PRO A 52 -2.32 -8.80 -5.10
N ASP A 53 -2.90 -8.02 -4.19
CA ASP A 53 -2.16 -7.31 -3.15
C ASP A 53 -1.49 -8.27 -2.16
N PHE A 54 -2.01 -9.50 -2.01
CA PHE A 54 -1.39 -10.52 -1.16
C PHE A 54 -0.03 -11.00 -1.70
N TYR A 55 0.26 -10.76 -2.98
CA TYR A 55 1.44 -11.29 -3.70
C TYR A 55 2.41 -10.19 -4.15
N VAL A 56 2.24 -8.95 -3.70
CA VAL A 56 3.14 -7.83 -4.03
C VAL A 56 4.49 -8.00 -3.33
N VAL A 57 4.47 -8.40 -2.06
CA VAL A 57 5.69 -8.64 -1.28
C VAL A 57 6.27 -10.00 -1.63
N ARG A 58 7.59 -10.04 -1.83
CA ARG A 58 8.39 -11.24 -2.09
C ARG A 58 9.28 -11.47 -0.87
N VAL A 59 9.27 -12.68 -0.32
CA VAL A 59 10.06 -13.06 0.87
C VAL A 59 11.04 -14.14 0.45
N CYS A 60 12.32 -13.90 0.67
CA CYS A 60 13.36 -14.89 0.42
C CYS A 60 13.27 -16.01 1.47
N PRO A 61 13.09 -17.29 1.07
CA PRO A 61 13.00 -18.39 2.04
C PRO A 61 14.31 -18.63 2.79
N GLU A 62 15.45 -18.27 2.18
CA GLU A 62 16.79 -18.52 2.73
C GLU A 62 17.16 -17.53 3.85
N CYS A 63 16.98 -16.21 3.61
CA CYS A 63 17.44 -15.19 4.55
C CYS A 63 16.32 -14.31 5.15
N GLY A 64 15.06 -14.47 4.71
CA GLY A 64 13.93 -13.68 5.20
C GLY A 64 13.86 -12.26 4.64
N PHE A 65 14.74 -11.86 3.72
CA PHE A 65 14.64 -10.52 3.12
C PHE A 65 13.35 -10.38 2.34
N ALA A 66 12.53 -9.42 2.75
CA ALA A 66 11.24 -9.15 2.15
C ALA A 66 11.25 -7.80 1.44
N SER A 67 10.78 -7.78 0.20
CA SER A 67 10.79 -6.59 -0.65
C SER A 67 9.65 -6.62 -1.67
N THR A 68 9.43 -5.51 -2.34
CA THR A 68 8.51 -5.41 -3.49
C THR A 68 9.31 -5.28 -4.79
N GLU A 69 8.65 -5.32 -5.94
CA GLU A 69 9.33 -5.07 -7.22
C GLU A 69 9.83 -3.63 -7.39
N ASN A 70 9.30 -2.70 -6.59
CA ASN A 70 9.69 -1.29 -6.60
C ASN A 70 10.78 -0.95 -5.57
N SER A 71 11.16 -1.92 -4.73
CA SER A 71 12.22 -1.75 -3.72
C SER A 71 13.59 -1.68 -4.38
N THR A 72 14.59 -1.23 -3.63
CA THR A 72 15.99 -1.19 -4.06
C THR A 72 16.47 -2.56 -4.48
N LEU A 73 16.91 -2.69 -5.73
CA LEU A 73 17.33 -3.96 -6.34
C LEU A 73 18.74 -4.39 -5.96
N LYS A 74 19.59 -3.43 -5.57
CA LYS A 74 20.98 -3.70 -5.22
C LYS A 74 21.32 -3.01 -3.92
N LEU A 75 21.58 -3.81 -2.88
CA LEU A 75 21.97 -3.32 -1.57
C LEU A 75 23.50 -3.08 -1.53
N ASN A 76 23.91 -2.06 -0.79
CA ASN A 76 25.32 -1.85 -0.47
C ASN A 76 25.72 -2.68 0.76
N GLU A 77 27.03 -2.81 1.01
CA GLU A 77 27.59 -3.64 2.11
C GLU A 77 27.03 -3.26 3.49
N ARG A 78 26.83 -1.97 3.75
CA ARG A 78 26.24 -1.50 5.00
C ARG A 78 24.80 -1.98 5.16
N GLN A 79 23.98 -1.90 4.10
CA GLN A 79 22.59 -2.36 4.13
C GLN A 79 22.51 -3.88 4.31
N ILE A 80 23.41 -4.62 3.64
CA ILE A 80 23.52 -6.08 3.78
C ILE A 80 23.81 -6.46 5.23
N THR A 81 24.82 -5.81 5.86
CA THR A 81 25.19 -6.05 7.25
C THR A 81 24.05 -5.69 8.21
N LEU A 82 23.48 -4.49 8.08
CA LEU A 82 22.37 -4.03 8.94
C LEU A 82 21.18 -4.99 8.90
N PHE A 83 20.80 -5.46 7.71
CA PHE A 83 19.72 -6.43 7.57
C PHE A 83 20.07 -7.74 8.27
N TYR A 84 21.27 -8.29 8.03
CA TYR A 84 21.67 -9.55 8.64
C TYR A 84 21.64 -9.47 10.17
N ASP A 85 22.22 -8.43 10.74
CA ASP A 85 22.34 -8.26 12.21
C ASP A 85 20.97 -8.09 12.89
N GLN A 86 20.03 -7.41 12.25
CA GLN A 86 18.74 -7.06 12.87
C GLN A 86 17.60 -8.03 12.52
N VAL A 87 17.65 -8.66 11.35
CA VAL A 87 16.58 -9.51 10.84
C VAL A 87 17.07 -10.90 10.43
N GLY A 88 18.06 -10.96 9.52
CA GLY A 88 18.50 -12.21 8.89
C GLY A 88 19.07 -13.24 9.87
N CYS A 89 19.80 -12.80 10.90
CA CYS A 89 20.38 -13.70 11.91
C CYS A 89 19.32 -14.44 12.76
N ARG A 90 18.06 -13.95 12.78
CA ARG A 90 16.95 -14.56 13.51
C ARG A 90 15.95 -15.26 12.61
N TRP A 91 16.24 -15.29 11.31
CA TRP A 91 15.33 -15.89 10.35
C TRP A 91 15.37 -17.40 10.39
N GLU A 92 14.22 -18.01 10.64
CA GLU A 92 14.02 -19.45 10.46
C GLU A 92 13.55 -19.71 9.04
N LYS A 93 14.31 -20.54 8.30
CA LYS A 93 14.04 -20.81 6.88
C LYS A 93 12.64 -21.36 6.68
N ARG A 94 11.83 -20.65 5.89
CA ARG A 94 10.48 -21.04 5.54
C ARG A 94 10.08 -20.47 4.17
N ASP A 95 9.26 -21.20 3.45
CA ASP A 95 8.74 -20.78 2.16
C ASP A 95 7.42 -20.01 2.32
N MET A 96 7.43 -18.76 1.90
CA MET A 96 6.24 -17.89 1.80
C MET A 96 5.88 -17.58 0.33
N GLY A 97 6.42 -18.33 -0.63
CA GLY A 97 6.23 -18.09 -2.07
C GLY A 97 4.94 -18.69 -2.64
N GLY A 98 4.26 -19.55 -1.91
CA GLY A 98 3.02 -20.23 -2.30
C GLY A 98 1.75 -19.36 -2.25
N PRO A 99 0.56 -20.00 -2.31
CA PRO A 99 -0.72 -19.33 -2.06
C PRO A 99 -0.75 -18.69 -0.67
N ARG A 100 -1.37 -17.50 -0.58
CA ARG A 100 -1.43 -16.71 0.66
C ARG A 100 -2.86 -16.38 1.04
N ASN A 101 -3.16 -16.55 2.32
CA ASN A 101 -4.33 -15.95 2.96
C ASN A 101 -4.04 -14.51 3.43
N LEU A 102 -5.00 -13.87 4.06
CA LEU A 102 -4.87 -12.51 4.57
C LEU A 102 -3.79 -12.37 5.67
N GLU A 103 -3.66 -13.39 6.53
CA GLU A 103 -2.67 -13.40 7.63
C GLU A 103 -1.25 -13.53 7.08
N ASP A 104 -1.03 -14.43 6.11
CA ASP A 104 0.26 -14.59 5.42
C ASP A 104 0.66 -13.30 4.69
N ALA A 105 -0.31 -12.64 4.04
CA ALA A 105 -0.10 -11.37 3.39
C ALA A 105 0.32 -10.30 4.41
N LEU A 106 -0.42 -10.16 5.50
CA LEU A 106 -0.14 -9.18 6.55
C LEU A 106 1.24 -9.41 7.17
N GLU A 107 1.63 -10.65 7.44
CA GLU A 107 2.95 -11.01 7.93
C GLU A 107 4.04 -10.61 6.93
N SER A 108 3.87 -10.95 5.65
CA SER A 108 4.85 -10.62 4.61
C SER A 108 5.05 -9.11 4.47
N TYR A 109 3.98 -8.30 4.55
CA TYR A 109 4.08 -6.85 4.49
C TYR A 109 4.75 -6.25 5.73
N LYS A 110 4.46 -6.75 6.94
CA LYS A 110 5.15 -6.32 8.16
C LYS A 110 6.65 -6.64 8.10
N LEU A 111 7.00 -7.80 7.58
CA LEU A 111 8.40 -8.18 7.37
C LEU A 111 9.07 -7.25 6.33
N ALA A 112 8.39 -6.94 5.22
CA ALA A 112 8.91 -6.01 4.22
C ALA A 112 9.10 -4.60 4.78
N LEU A 113 8.17 -4.14 5.62
CA LEU A 113 8.27 -2.86 6.31
C LEU A 113 9.49 -2.82 7.24
N LEU A 114 9.70 -3.88 8.03
CA LEU A 114 10.87 -4.02 8.90
C LEU A 114 12.16 -4.00 8.07
N CYS A 115 12.25 -4.79 7.00
CA CYS A 115 13.39 -4.79 6.10
C CYS A 115 13.65 -3.39 5.53
N ALA A 116 12.60 -2.71 5.03
CA ALA A 116 12.69 -1.37 4.45
C ALA A 116 13.23 -0.34 5.47
N GLN A 117 12.77 -0.39 6.72
CA GLN A 117 13.23 0.48 7.79
C GLN A 117 14.70 0.22 8.15
N VAL A 118 15.09 -1.04 8.27
CA VAL A 118 16.45 -1.44 8.64
C VAL A 118 17.48 -1.02 7.59
N ILE A 119 17.15 -1.17 6.30
CA ILE A 119 18.07 -0.81 5.21
C ILE A 119 18.01 0.67 4.82
N GLY A 120 17.10 1.46 5.42
CA GLY A 120 16.87 2.84 5.03
C GLY A 120 16.31 2.97 3.60
N GLU A 121 15.27 2.19 3.27
CA GLU A 121 14.59 2.26 1.96
C GLU A 121 13.90 3.62 1.79
N ARG A 122 13.63 4.01 0.54
CA ARG A 122 13.00 5.28 0.17
C ARG A 122 11.63 5.43 0.83
N ASP A 123 11.32 6.64 1.31
CA ASP A 123 10.05 6.96 1.97
C ASP A 123 8.82 6.55 1.14
N ARG A 124 8.89 6.67 -0.20
CA ARG A 124 7.82 6.26 -1.12
C ARG A 124 7.50 4.76 -1.02
N ILE A 125 8.50 3.92 -0.81
CA ILE A 125 8.30 2.47 -0.60
C ILE A 125 7.71 2.20 0.78
N VAL A 126 8.25 2.85 1.82
CA VAL A 126 7.75 2.74 3.19
C VAL A 126 6.28 3.18 3.26
N ALA A 127 5.94 4.34 2.68
CA ALA A 127 4.58 4.85 2.62
C ALA A 127 3.62 3.86 1.94
N SER A 128 4.04 3.28 0.81
CA SER A 128 3.25 2.29 0.08
C SER A 128 3.04 1.01 0.89
N LEU A 129 4.06 0.49 1.58
CA LEU A 129 3.93 -0.69 2.44
C LEU A 129 2.95 -0.43 3.59
N LEU A 130 3.08 0.71 4.27
CA LEU A 130 2.19 1.11 5.36
C LEU A 130 0.73 1.24 4.88
N HIS A 131 0.52 1.81 3.71
CA HIS A 131 -0.82 1.96 3.11
C HIS A 131 -1.44 0.59 2.77
N HIS A 132 -0.68 -0.32 2.19
CA HIS A 132 -1.17 -1.68 1.94
C HIS A 132 -1.46 -2.45 3.23
N ILE A 133 -0.64 -2.27 4.29
CA ILE A 133 -0.96 -2.86 5.61
C ILE A 133 -2.30 -2.31 6.13
N ALA A 134 -2.59 -1.02 5.96
CA ALA A 134 -3.89 -0.45 6.31
C ALA A 134 -5.03 -1.11 5.52
N TRP A 135 -4.86 -1.36 4.20
CA TRP A 135 -5.86 -2.10 3.40
C TRP A 135 -6.05 -3.54 3.89
N LEU A 136 -4.98 -4.24 4.26
CA LEU A 136 -5.08 -5.59 4.81
C LEU A 136 -5.89 -5.61 6.12
N TYR A 137 -5.69 -4.63 7.00
CA TYR A 137 -6.52 -4.47 8.19
C TYR A 137 -7.96 -4.10 7.87
N ARG A 138 -8.22 -3.32 6.81
CA ARG A 138 -9.58 -3.05 6.31
C ARG A 138 -10.27 -4.33 5.83
N TYR A 139 -9.58 -5.20 5.08
CA TYR A 139 -10.12 -6.51 4.70
C TYR A 139 -10.44 -7.40 5.91
N GLN A 140 -9.69 -7.23 7.00
CA GLN A 140 -9.92 -7.94 8.27
C GLN A 140 -11.07 -7.33 9.09
N GLY A 141 -11.54 -6.12 8.76
CA GLY A 141 -12.52 -5.36 9.54
C GLY A 141 -11.95 -4.74 10.82
N ASN A 142 -10.64 -4.60 10.93
CA ASN A 142 -9.95 -4.03 12.08
C ASN A 142 -9.71 -2.51 11.87
N GLU A 143 -10.73 -1.71 12.16
CA GLU A 143 -10.70 -0.26 11.95
C GLU A 143 -9.63 0.47 12.78
N GLU A 144 -9.34 0.02 13.98
CA GLU A 144 -8.33 0.62 14.84
C GLU A 144 -6.94 0.52 14.21
N GLN A 145 -6.56 -0.67 13.77
CA GLN A 145 -5.27 -0.89 13.11
C GLN A 145 -5.24 -0.25 11.73
N GLU A 146 -6.34 -0.27 10.97
CA GLU A 146 -6.43 0.46 9.71
C GLU A 146 -6.08 1.94 9.90
N LYS A 147 -6.77 2.64 10.82
CA LYS A 147 -6.53 4.07 11.11
C LYS A 147 -5.09 4.33 11.57
N ARG A 148 -4.56 3.46 12.40
CA ARG A 148 -3.17 3.55 12.88
C ARG A 148 -2.17 3.50 11.73
N PHE A 149 -2.30 2.51 10.82
CA PHE A 149 -1.38 2.37 9.68
C PHE A 149 -1.62 3.42 8.59
N LEU A 150 -2.85 3.90 8.41
CA LEU A 150 -3.12 5.09 7.59
C LEU A 150 -2.39 6.31 8.12
N GLY A 151 -2.36 6.55 9.43
CA GLY A 151 -1.61 7.64 10.06
C GLY A 151 -0.11 7.55 9.74
N TYR A 152 0.52 6.39 9.91
CA TYR A 152 1.94 6.19 9.57
C TYR A 152 2.21 6.36 8.07
N SER A 153 1.30 5.89 7.22
CA SER A 153 1.39 6.06 5.78
C SER A 153 1.31 7.54 5.38
N LEU A 154 0.40 8.29 6.00
CA LEU A 154 0.24 9.73 5.81
C LEU A 154 1.53 10.49 6.11
N GLU A 155 2.13 10.27 7.28
CA GLU A 155 3.41 10.89 7.65
C GLU A 155 4.51 10.59 6.63
N SER A 156 4.57 9.36 6.14
CA SER A 156 5.56 8.95 5.15
C SER A 156 5.29 9.59 3.77
N TYR A 157 4.02 9.71 3.33
CA TYR A 157 3.68 10.40 2.08
C TYR A 157 3.94 11.92 2.17
N ILE A 158 3.72 12.54 3.33
CA ILE A 158 4.07 13.95 3.54
C ILE A 158 5.58 14.15 3.43
N ARG A 159 6.41 13.27 4.04
CA ARG A 159 7.87 13.32 3.85
C ARG A 159 8.28 13.17 2.40
N VAL A 160 7.64 12.26 1.64
CA VAL A 160 7.90 12.16 0.19
C VAL A 160 7.63 13.49 -0.51
N PHE A 161 6.50 14.13 -0.20
CA PHE A 161 6.14 15.43 -0.77
C PHE A 161 7.16 16.54 -0.42
N GLU A 162 7.63 16.58 0.83
CA GLU A 162 8.58 17.58 1.31
C GLU A 162 9.98 17.39 0.73
N LEU A 163 10.45 16.15 0.59
CA LEU A 163 11.82 15.85 0.16
C LEU A 163 11.98 15.79 -1.36
N GLU A 164 11.01 15.23 -2.07
CA GLU A 164 11.08 15.06 -3.52
C GLU A 164 10.57 16.30 -4.27
N GLY A 165 9.83 17.19 -3.58
CA GLY A 165 9.15 18.33 -4.18
C GLY A 165 7.98 17.93 -5.06
N VAL A 166 7.23 18.92 -5.57
CA VAL A 166 6.11 18.65 -6.49
C VAL A 166 6.65 18.54 -7.90
N GLY A 167 6.93 17.34 -8.37
CA GLY A 167 7.05 17.08 -9.81
C GLY A 167 5.68 17.27 -10.48
N ALA A 168 5.68 17.66 -11.75
CA ALA A 168 4.45 17.86 -12.54
C ALA A 168 3.49 16.66 -12.58
N ASN A 169 3.90 15.51 -12.04
CA ASN A 169 3.17 14.23 -12.07
C ASN A 169 2.71 13.71 -10.70
N ASP A 170 2.78 14.49 -9.62
CA ASP A 170 2.44 14.00 -8.29
C ASP A 170 0.98 14.25 -7.87
N ALA A 171 0.07 14.50 -8.82
CA ALA A 171 -1.36 14.63 -8.56
C ALA A 171 -1.92 13.47 -7.73
N ARG A 172 -1.45 12.24 -8.02
CA ARG A 172 -1.85 11.04 -7.28
C ARG A 172 -1.35 11.04 -5.84
N LEU A 173 -0.12 11.53 -5.58
CA LEU A 173 0.43 11.67 -4.23
C LEU A 173 -0.38 12.69 -3.43
N LEU A 174 -0.63 13.88 -3.99
CA LEU A 174 -1.42 14.93 -3.34
C LEU A 174 -2.84 14.45 -3.05
N TYR A 175 -3.47 13.78 -4.02
CA TYR A 175 -4.78 13.18 -3.84
C TYR A 175 -4.80 12.14 -2.71
N LEU A 176 -3.82 11.22 -2.67
CA LEU A 176 -3.72 10.20 -1.62
C LEU A 176 -3.55 10.80 -0.24
N ILE A 177 -2.70 11.83 -0.10
CA ILE A 177 -2.54 12.55 1.18
C ILE A 177 -3.90 13.13 1.61
N GLY A 178 -4.60 13.81 0.72
CA GLY A 178 -5.93 14.35 0.98
C GLY A 178 -6.96 13.28 1.36
N GLU A 179 -6.97 12.16 0.66
CA GLU A 179 -7.89 11.06 0.91
C GLU A 179 -7.61 10.35 2.25
N ILE A 180 -6.33 10.18 2.61
CA ILE A 180 -5.98 9.60 3.91
C ILE A 180 -6.39 10.54 5.04
N HIS A 181 -6.15 11.86 4.93
CA HIS A 181 -6.68 12.84 5.89
C HIS A 181 -8.20 12.72 6.05
N ARG A 182 -8.94 12.63 4.93
CA ARG A 182 -10.39 12.45 4.96
C ARG A 182 -10.81 11.19 5.71
N ARG A 183 -10.16 10.05 5.46
CA ARG A 183 -10.44 8.77 6.14
C ARG A 183 -10.10 8.80 7.63
N LEU A 184 -9.15 9.63 8.02
CA LEU A 184 -8.81 9.87 9.43
C LEU A 184 -9.74 10.92 10.10
N GLY A 185 -10.72 11.49 9.37
CA GLY A 185 -11.64 12.52 9.88
C GLY A 185 -11.03 13.92 9.93
N GLN A 186 -9.85 14.12 9.38
CA GLN A 186 -9.14 15.40 9.33
C GLN A 186 -9.58 16.19 8.09
N PHE A 187 -10.82 16.65 8.11
CA PHE A 187 -11.49 17.19 6.92
C PHE A 187 -10.90 18.52 6.44
N GLN A 188 -10.40 19.37 7.32
CA GLN A 188 -9.82 20.66 6.94
C GLN A 188 -8.52 20.46 6.16
N GLU A 189 -7.66 19.56 6.64
CA GLU A 189 -6.41 19.16 6.01
C GLU A 189 -6.70 18.48 4.65
N ALA A 190 -7.68 17.59 4.59
CA ALA A 190 -8.09 16.94 3.35
C ALA A 190 -8.49 17.96 2.28
N ILE A 191 -9.30 18.97 2.63
CA ILE A 191 -9.71 20.05 1.73
C ILE A 191 -8.49 20.80 1.20
N GLN A 192 -7.51 21.12 2.05
CA GLN A 192 -6.30 21.83 1.63
C GLN A 192 -5.51 21.03 0.56
N TRP A 193 -5.37 19.72 0.76
CA TRP A 193 -4.68 18.86 -0.19
C TRP A 193 -5.43 18.67 -1.50
N PHE A 194 -6.75 18.45 -1.46
CA PHE A 194 -7.57 18.37 -2.68
C PHE A 194 -7.60 19.70 -3.44
N SER A 195 -7.60 20.83 -2.72
CA SER A 195 -7.53 22.16 -3.31
C SER A 195 -6.25 22.36 -4.14
N ARG A 196 -5.09 21.88 -3.64
CA ARG A 196 -3.83 21.90 -4.40
C ARG A 196 -3.94 21.13 -5.73
N VAL A 197 -4.57 19.94 -5.72
CA VAL A 197 -4.76 19.15 -6.95
C VAL A 197 -5.66 19.88 -7.95
N VAL A 198 -6.69 20.59 -7.46
CA VAL A 198 -7.70 21.23 -8.33
C VAL A 198 -7.23 22.57 -8.87
N GLN A 199 -6.41 23.31 -8.11
CA GLN A 199 -6.03 24.70 -8.43
C GLN A 199 -4.66 24.84 -9.09
N ASP A 200 -3.79 23.83 -8.99
CA ASP A 200 -2.48 23.89 -9.62
C ASP A 200 -2.61 23.66 -11.14
N GLU A 201 -2.38 24.72 -11.92
CA GLU A 201 -2.45 24.69 -13.39
C GLU A 201 -1.43 23.74 -14.03
N LYS A 202 -0.39 23.33 -13.30
CA LYS A 202 0.61 22.37 -13.77
C LYS A 202 0.13 20.94 -13.70
N ILE A 203 -0.93 20.66 -12.93
CA ILE A 203 -1.51 19.32 -12.81
C ILE A 203 -2.46 19.08 -13.98
N MET A 204 -2.05 18.19 -14.89
CA MET A 204 -2.82 17.82 -16.08
C MET A 204 -3.61 16.50 -15.92
N ASP A 205 -3.54 15.85 -14.75
CA ASP A 205 -4.24 14.58 -14.48
C ASP A 205 -5.74 14.83 -14.22
N ALA A 206 -6.52 14.77 -15.30
CA ALA A 206 -7.96 14.99 -15.25
C ALA A 206 -8.70 13.99 -14.34
N ALA A 207 -8.17 12.77 -14.16
CA ALA A 207 -8.77 11.77 -13.28
C ALA A 207 -8.60 12.17 -11.81
N MET A 208 -7.39 12.59 -11.42
CA MET A 208 -7.12 13.04 -10.04
C MET A 208 -7.82 14.35 -9.72
N ILE A 209 -7.90 15.29 -10.67
CA ILE A 209 -8.66 16.54 -10.51
C ILE A 209 -10.14 16.23 -10.23
N ARG A 210 -10.75 15.34 -11.02
CA ARG A 210 -12.16 14.94 -10.85
C ARG A 210 -12.36 14.24 -9.50
N ALA A 211 -11.52 13.26 -9.18
CA ALA A 211 -11.58 12.56 -7.91
C ALA A 211 -11.46 13.52 -6.71
N SER A 212 -10.54 14.49 -6.77
CA SER A 212 -10.39 15.50 -5.71
C SER A 212 -11.64 16.35 -5.54
N ARG A 213 -12.29 16.77 -6.62
CA ARG A 213 -13.56 17.52 -6.58
C ARG A 213 -14.71 16.69 -5.99
N GLU A 214 -14.76 15.41 -6.30
CA GLU A 214 -15.76 14.47 -5.76
C GLU A 214 -15.57 14.28 -4.24
N GLN A 215 -14.32 14.06 -3.79
CA GLN A 215 -14.03 13.93 -2.36
C GLN A 215 -14.31 15.22 -1.58
N TRP A 216 -14.04 16.38 -2.16
CA TRP A 216 -14.37 17.67 -1.54
C TRP A 216 -15.88 17.81 -1.27
N LYS A 217 -16.73 17.40 -2.24
CA LYS A 217 -18.19 17.40 -2.06
C LYS A 217 -18.62 16.44 -0.94
N LEU A 218 -18.06 15.23 -0.91
CA LEU A 218 -18.35 14.23 0.13
C LEU A 218 -17.99 14.73 1.54
N ILE A 219 -16.89 15.47 1.69
CA ILE A 219 -16.55 16.08 2.99
C ILE A 219 -17.65 17.05 3.46
N ALA A 220 -18.18 17.89 2.58
CA ALA A 220 -19.25 18.81 2.95
C ALA A 220 -20.51 18.07 3.43
N GLU A 221 -20.84 16.94 2.84
CA GLU A 221 -21.93 16.06 3.26
C GLU A 221 -21.66 15.43 4.62
N GLN A 222 -20.46 14.85 4.81
CA GLN A 222 -20.04 14.24 6.08
C GLN A 222 -20.04 15.22 7.25
N ILE A 223 -19.58 16.45 7.05
CA ILE A 223 -19.64 17.51 8.08
C ILE A 223 -21.08 17.85 8.43
N ARG A 224 -21.98 17.91 7.43
CA ARG A 224 -23.41 18.19 7.67
C ARG A 224 -24.06 17.06 8.48
N GLU A 225 -23.78 15.81 8.14
CA GLU A 225 -24.29 14.64 8.86
C GLU A 225 -23.82 14.61 10.31
N GLN A 226 -22.53 14.88 10.54
CA GLN A 226 -21.98 14.96 11.91
C GLN A 226 -22.64 16.06 12.76
N LYS A 227 -22.89 17.25 12.17
CA LYS A 227 -23.60 18.33 12.86
C LYS A 227 -25.02 17.94 13.19
N ASN A 228 -25.73 17.30 12.27
CA ASN A 228 -27.11 16.86 12.52
C ASN A 228 -27.17 15.78 13.60
N ALA A 229 -26.24 14.81 13.59
CA ALA A 229 -26.16 13.79 14.63
C ALA A 229 -25.85 14.37 16.02
N ALA A 230 -24.97 15.37 16.10
CA ALA A 230 -24.68 16.06 17.37
C ALA A 230 -25.90 16.79 17.93
N ILE A 231 -26.65 17.49 17.08
CA ILE A 231 -27.89 18.19 17.49
C ILE A 231 -28.94 17.19 18.01
N GLN A 232 -29.06 16.01 17.37
CA GLN A 232 -30.01 14.97 17.80
C GLN A 232 -29.62 14.31 19.12
N ALA A 233 -28.32 14.23 19.41
CA ALA A 233 -27.83 13.65 20.67
C ALA A 233 -27.97 14.59 21.89
N GLU A 234 -28.12 15.89 21.64
CA GLU A 234 -28.33 16.92 22.69
C GLU A 234 -29.82 17.20 22.94
N SER A 235 -30.72 16.58 22.17
CA SER A 235 -32.20 16.77 22.27
C SER A 235 -32.87 15.62 23.02
#